data_41da79c3bc7ad206265eff9b981dfb23
#
_entry.id   41da79c3bc7ad206265eff9b981dfb23
#
_cell.length_a   1.000
_cell.length_b   1.000
_cell.length_c   1.000
_cell.angle_alpha   90.00
_cell.angle_beta   90.00
_cell.angle_gamma   90.00
#
_symmetry.space_group_name_H-M   'P 1'
#
loop_
_entity.id
_entity.type
_entity.pdbx_description
1 polymer ?
#
loop_
_entity_poly.entity_id
_entity_poly.type
_entity_poly.pdbx_seq_one_letter_code
_entity_poly.pdbx_strand_id
1 'polypeptide(L)'
;NLKTRTKIMKIYNTLTGKKQDLIPLEEGKVKMYACGITVSADAHIGHAYQSVTFDVITRYLRYLGYDVKYVRNYTDVDDKIIANANAIGADPIEFAEKNIKKTDDEMARLGNETPTIMARATHCIDDIIAFVQKLIDSGVEEQNVADIYWNNALGVMANAAGNNQK
;
A
#
# COMPACT_ATOMS: atom_id res chain seq x y z
N ASN A 1 24.98 25.39 -16.03
CA ASN A 1 23.50 25.40 -16.10
C ASN A 1 23.02 24.20 -16.92
N LEU A 2 23.04 23.00 -16.30
CA LEU A 2 22.25 21.89 -16.85
C LEU A 2 20.79 22.23 -16.57
N LYS A 3 20.07 22.72 -17.58
CA LYS A 3 18.60 22.77 -17.58
C LYS A 3 18.14 21.33 -17.34
N THR A 4 17.56 21.08 -16.20
CA THR A 4 16.96 19.80 -15.84
C THR A 4 15.85 19.53 -16.84
N ARG A 5 16.16 18.77 -17.88
CA ARG A 5 15.15 18.22 -18.75
C ARG A 5 14.30 17.33 -17.85
N THR A 6 13.11 17.77 -17.51
CA THR A 6 12.13 16.93 -16.83
C THR A 6 11.94 15.69 -17.69
N LYS A 7 12.58 14.59 -17.30
CA LYS A 7 12.43 13.32 -18.03
C LYS A 7 11.02 12.82 -17.72
N ILE A 8 10.14 12.97 -18.68
CA ILE A 8 8.76 12.50 -18.57
C ILE A 8 8.80 10.98 -18.55
N MET A 9 8.38 10.38 -17.44
CA MET A 9 8.20 8.93 -17.31
C MET A 9 6.86 8.56 -17.90
N LYS A 10 6.82 7.48 -18.68
CA LYS A 10 5.57 6.89 -19.17
C LYS A 10 5.22 5.66 -18.37
N ILE A 11 3.97 5.58 -17.93
CA ILE A 11 3.42 4.45 -17.20
C ILE A 11 2.20 3.88 -17.94
N TYR A 12 2.04 2.56 -17.89
CA TYR A 12 0.84 1.93 -18.42
C TYR A 12 -0.33 2.18 -17.47
N ASN A 13 -1.39 2.78 -17.99
CA ASN A 13 -2.61 3.04 -17.25
C ASN A 13 -3.65 1.98 -17.62
N THR A 14 -3.98 1.10 -16.70
CA THR A 14 -4.94 0.01 -16.89
C THR A 14 -6.33 0.54 -17.23
N LEU A 15 -6.74 1.68 -16.66
CA LEU A 15 -8.05 2.28 -16.91
C LEU A 15 -8.22 2.69 -18.38
N THR A 16 -7.16 3.19 -19.03
CA THR A 16 -7.20 3.64 -20.42
C THR A 16 -6.63 2.61 -21.40
N GLY A 17 -5.99 1.55 -20.90
CA GLY A 17 -5.33 0.52 -21.71
C GLY A 17 -4.11 1.03 -22.49
N LYS A 18 -3.51 2.16 -22.11
CA LYS A 18 -2.44 2.83 -22.86
C LYS A 18 -1.29 3.27 -21.95
N LYS A 19 -0.09 3.39 -22.54
CA LYS A 19 1.01 4.10 -21.90
C LYS A 19 0.78 5.59 -21.99
N GLN A 20 0.81 6.27 -20.84
CA GLN A 20 0.59 7.70 -20.70
C GLN A 20 1.75 8.34 -19.94
N ASP A 21 1.93 9.63 -20.09
CA ASP A 21 2.88 10.38 -19.32
C ASP A 21 2.44 10.40 -17.84
N LEU A 22 3.38 10.17 -16.93
CA LEU A 22 3.13 10.34 -15.50
C LEU A 22 3.06 11.84 -15.21
N ILE A 23 1.86 12.32 -14.92
CA ILE A 23 1.61 13.70 -14.52
C ILE A 23 1.29 13.71 -13.03
N PRO A 24 2.22 14.15 -12.16
CA PRO A 24 1.95 14.26 -10.73
C PRO A 24 0.81 15.26 -10.44
N LEU A 25 0.01 14.97 -9.41
CA LEU A 25 -1.05 15.89 -8.95
C LEU A 25 -0.46 17.16 -8.32
N GLU A 26 0.77 17.07 -7.82
CA GLU A 26 1.53 18.16 -7.21
C GLU A 26 2.91 18.19 -7.86
N GLU A 27 3.33 19.37 -8.34
CA GLU A 27 4.60 19.51 -9.06
C GLU A 27 5.78 19.02 -8.22
N GLY A 28 6.62 18.18 -8.82
CA GLY A 28 7.80 17.62 -8.17
C GLY A 28 7.51 16.52 -7.15
N LYS A 29 6.25 16.18 -6.85
CA LYS A 29 5.90 15.15 -5.85
C LYS A 29 5.09 14.01 -6.46
N VAL A 30 5.46 12.80 -6.11
CA VAL A 30 4.72 11.58 -6.50
C VAL A 30 4.25 10.86 -5.25
N LYS A 31 2.93 10.69 -5.13
CA LYS A 31 2.32 9.85 -4.11
C LYS A 31 1.93 8.52 -4.76
N MET A 32 2.50 7.45 -4.26
CA MET A 32 2.31 6.11 -4.80
C MET A 32 1.82 5.16 -3.71
N TYR A 33 0.77 4.41 -4.02
CA TYR A 33 0.31 3.33 -3.17
C TYR A 33 0.44 2.00 -3.93
N ALA A 34 0.94 0.98 -3.25
CA ALA A 34 0.90 -0.40 -3.74
C ALA A 34 0.24 -1.29 -2.69
N CYS A 35 -0.70 -2.11 -3.16
CA CYS A 35 -1.35 -3.11 -2.31
C CYS A 35 -0.29 -3.98 -1.63
N GLY A 36 -0.49 -4.22 -0.35
CA GLY A 36 0.44 -4.97 0.46
C GLY A 36 0.14 -6.46 0.50
N ILE A 37 0.63 -7.10 1.54
CA ILE A 37 0.59 -8.55 1.74
C ILE A 37 -0.41 -8.86 2.84
N THR A 38 -1.24 -9.89 2.63
CA THR A 38 -1.98 -10.56 3.71
C THR A 38 -1.02 -11.52 4.39
N VAL A 39 -0.73 -11.27 5.66
CA VAL A 39 0.33 -11.99 6.40
C VAL A 39 -0.17 -13.30 7.02
N SER A 40 -0.96 -14.04 6.26
CA SER A 40 -1.51 -15.34 6.67
C SER A 40 -0.53 -16.51 6.53
N ALA A 41 0.57 -16.33 5.82
CA ALA A 41 1.62 -17.32 5.59
C ALA A 41 2.94 -16.63 5.22
N ASP A 42 3.98 -17.41 4.97
CA ASP A 42 5.27 -16.93 4.48
C ASP A 42 5.15 -16.21 3.16
N ALA A 43 6.01 -15.21 2.94
CA ALA A 43 6.10 -14.54 1.65
C ALA A 43 6.62 -15.53 0.58
N HIS A 44 6.13 -15.37 -0.64
CA HIS A 44 6.53 -16.16 -1.79
C HIS A 44 7.10 -15.28 -2.91
N ILE A 45 7.60 -15.91 -3.98
CA ILE A 45 8.27 -15.20 -5.09
C ILE A 45 7.39 -14.08 -5.72
N GLY A 46 6.07 -14.23 -5.72
CA GLY A 46 5.16 -13.19 -6.20
C GLY A 46 5.21 -11.93 -5.34
N HIS A 47 5.28 -12.07 -4.01
CA HIS A 47 5.45 -10.95 -3.08
C HIS A 47 6.81 -10.27 -3.28
N ALA A 48 7.87 -11.07 -3.44
CA ALA A 48 9.21 -10.58 -3.72
C ALA A 48 9.25 -9.80 -5.03
N TYR A 49 8.68 -10.35 -6.11
CA TYR A 49 8.60 -9.70 -7.42
C TYR A 49 7.88 -8.35 -7.36
N GLN A 50 6.71 -8.31 -6.71
CA GLN A 50 5.97 -7.07 -6.50
C GLN A 50 6.80 -6.05 -5.73
N SER A 51 7.40 -6.46 -4.62
CA SER A 51 8.16 -5.57 -3.74
C SER A 51 9.35 -4.95 -4.47
N VAL A 52 10.15 -5.75 -5.15
CA VAL A 52 11.30 -5.29 -5.95
C VAL A 52 10.86 -4.37 -7.09
N THR A 53 9.75 -4.69 -7.76
CA THR A 53 9.23 -3.86 -8.84
C THR A 53 8.89 -2.45 -8.37
N PHE A 54 8.17 -2.33 -7.25
CA PHE A 54 7.81 -1.02 -6.71
C PHE A 54 9.01 -0.29 -6.08
N ASP A 55 9.96 -1.01 -5.52
CA ASP A 55 11.22 -0.42 -5.06
C ASP A 55 12.02 0.21 -6.21
N VAL A 56 12.17 -0.51 -7.33
CA VAL A 56 12.83 0.01 -8.54
C VAL A 56 12.12 1.26 -9.06
N ILE A 57 10.78 1.25 -9.13
CA ILE A 57 9.99 2.40 -9.57
C ILE A 57 10.23 3.59 -8.64
N THR A 58 10.21 3.37 -7.32
CA THR A 58 10.43 4.41 -6.31
C THR A 58 11.81 5.04 -6.45
N ARG A 59 12.87 4.21 -6.55
CA ARG A 59 14.25 4.68 -6.73
C ARG A 59 14.40 5.44 -8.04
N TYR A 60 13.78 4.96 -9.11
CA TYR A 60 13.86 5.62 -10.41
C TYR A 60 13.17 6.99 -10.40
N LEU A 61 12.00 7.10 -9.78
CA LEU A 61 11.31 8.39 -9.61
C LEU A 61 12.16 9.38 -8.80
N ARG A 62 12.78 8.92 -7.71
CA ARG A 62 13.72 9.75 -6.92
C ARG A 62 14.94 10.16 -7.74
N TYR A 63 15.48 9.25 -8.56
CA TYR A 63 16.58 9.57 -9.48
C TYR A 63 16.18 10.64 -10.51
N LEU A 64 14.91 10.66 -10.93
CA LEU A 64 14.38 11.72 -11.80
C LEU A 64 14.16 13.07 -11.08
N GLY A 65 14.34 13.13 -9.77
CA GLY A 65 14.22 14.34 -8.96
C GLY A 65 12.86 14.53 -8.30
N TYR A 66 11.98 13.53 -8.32
CA TYR A 66 10.70 13.60 -7.61
C TYR A 66 10.89 13.33 -6.11
N ASP A 67 10.15 14.07 -5.29
CA ASP A 67 9.87 13.70 -3.90
C ASP A 67 8.80 12.60 -3.91
N VAL A 68 9.18 11.38 -3.49
CA VAL A 68 8.31 10.21 -3.61
C VAL A 68 7.84 9.75 -2.24
N LYS A 69 6.55 9.86 -2.01
CA LYS A 69 5.86 9.24 -0.88
C LYS A 69 5.30 7.89 -1.32
N TYR A 70 5.99 6.81 -0.92
CA TYR A 70 5.60 5.44 -1.22
C TYR A 70 4.92 4.81 -0.01
N VAL A 71 3.69 4.35 -0.20
CA VAL A 71 2.83 3.76 0.83
C VAL A 71 2.52 2.32 0.46
N ARG A 72 2.62 1.42 1.42
CA ARG A 72 2.11 0.05 1.36
C ARG A 72 1.31 -0.27 2.62
N ASN A 73 0.59 -1.38 2.59
CA ASN A 73 -0.08 -1.89 3.79
C ASN A 73 0.30 -3.34 4.06
N TYR A 74 0.07 -3.76 5.29
CA TYR A 74 -0.17 -5.16 5.65
C TYR A 74 -1.66 -5.34 5.95
N THR A 75 -2.24 -6.40 5.38
CA THR A 75 -3.53 -6.92 5.85
C THR A 75 -3.21 -7.89 6.96
N ASP A 76 -3.25 -7.37 8.17
CA ASP A 76 -2.87 -8.05 9.42
C ASP A 76 -4.09 -8.55 10.20
N VAL A 77 -5.27 -8.43 9.63
CA VAL A 77 -6.53 -9.04 10.08
C VAL A 77 -7.26 -9.64 8.87
N ASP A 78 -7.51 -10.95 8.89
CA ASP A 78 -8.14 -11.69 7.80
C ASP A 78 -8.56 -13.08 8.33
N ASP A 79 -9.62 -13.68 7.77
CA ASP A 79 -10.09 -14.99 8.18
C ASP A 79 -9.01 -16.07 8.06
N LYS A 80 -8.12 -15.98 7.07
CA LYS A 80 -7.01 -16.91 6.90
C LYS A 80 -5.97 -16.78 8.01
N ILE A 81 -5.72 -15.58 8.51
CA ILE A 81 -4.82 -15.34 9.64
C ILE A 81 -5.40 -16.02 10.88
N ILE A 82 -6.68 -15.80 11.15
CA ILE A 82 -7.39 -16.39 12.30
C ILE A 82 -7.39 -17.91 12.19
N ALA A 83 -7.72 -18.47 11.05
CA ALA A 83 -7.75 -19.91 10.83
C ALA A 83 -6.37 -20.55 11.00
N ASN A 84 -5.31 -19.95 10.43
CA ASN A 84 -3.96 -20.49 10.51
C ASN A 84 -3.38 -20.36 11.92
N ALA A 85 -3.64 -19.28 12.63
CA ALA A 85 -3.25 -19.12 14.03
C ALA A 85 -3.93 -20.16 14.92
N ASN A 86 -5.25 -20.34 14.78
CA ASN A 86 -6.02 -21.33 15.54
C ASN A 86 -5.53 -22.76 15.29
N ALA A 87 -5.15 -23.09 14.05
CA ALA A 87 -4.66 -24.43 13.68
C ALA A 87 -3.38 -24.82 14.44
N ILE A 88 -2.60 -23.84 14.92
CA ILE A 88 -1.37 -24.06 15.69
C ILE A 88 -1.50 -23.61 17.16
N GLY A 89 -2.70 -23.22 17.59
CA GLY A 89 -2.95 -22.78 18.96
C GLY A 89 -2.29 -21.43 19.32
N ALA A 90 -2.05 -20.56 18.33
CA ALA A 90 -1.45 -19.25 18.51
C ALA A 90 -2.52 -18.14 18.56
N ASP A 91 -2.18 -17.02 19.18
CA ASP A 91 -2.97 -15.79 19.08
C ASP A 91 -2.86 -15.21 17.65
N PRO A 92 -3.99 -14.84 17.01
CA PRO A 92 -3.98 -14.31 15.65
C PRO A 92 -3.15 -13.04 15.46
N ILE A 93 -3.10 -12.16 16.48
CA ILE A 93 -2.34 -10.90 16.42
C ILE A 93 -0.84 -11.22 16.49
N GLU A 94 -0.42 -12.08 17.43
CA GLU A 94 0.97 -12.51 17.54
C GLU A 94 1.44 -13.27 16.29
N PHE A 95 0.57 -14.09 15.72
CA PHE A 95 0.82 -14.79 14.46
C PHE A 95 1.06 -13.81 13.30
N ALA A 96 0.21 -12.78 13.16
CA ALA A 96 0.37 -11.76 12.15
C ALA A 96 1.67 -10.95 12.33
N GLU A 97 1.97 -10.52 13.57
CA GLU A 97 3.21 -9.78 13.89
C GLU A 97 4.48 -10.58 13.54
N LYS A 98 4.49 -11.85 13.85
CA LYS A 98 5.62 -12.74 13.49
C LYS A 98 5.82 -12.83 11.99
N ASN A 99 4.73 -12.95 11.22
CA ASN A 99 4.79 -13.03 9.77
C ASN A 99 5.17 -11.70 9.13
N ILE A 100 4.72 -10.56 9.69
CA ILE A 100 5.14 -9.23 9.26
C ILE A 100 6.66 -9.10 9.43
N LYS A 101 7.16 -9.38 10.64
CA LYS A 101 8.61 -9.29 10.91
C LYS A 101 9.41 -10.14 9.94
N LYS A 102 8.99 -11.39 9.71
CA LYS A 102 9.64 -12.30 8.77
C LYS A 102 9.65 -11.73 7.35
N THR A 103 8.51 -11.20 6.90
CA THR A 103 8.37 -10.59 5.57
C THR A 103 9.29 -9.37 5.43
N ASP A 104 9.34 -8.50 6.43
CA ASP A 104 10.23 -7.33 6.43
C ASP A 104 11.70 -7.75 6.32
N ASP A 105 12.12 -8.74 7.11
CA ASP A 105 13.49 -9.27 7.07
C ASP A 105 13.82 -9.87 5.69
N GLU A 106 12.88 -10.59 5.06
CA GLU A 106 13.05 -11.18 3.73
C GLU A 106 13.15 -10.09 2.64
N MET A 107 12.30 -9.05 2.69
CA MET A 107 12.34 -7.94 1.74
C MET A 107 13.61 -7.10 1.89
N ALA A 108 14.07 -6.89 3.12
CA ALA A 108 15.35 -6.22 3.38
C ALA A 108 16.54 -7.00 2.80
N ARG A 109 16.53 -8.34 2.90
CA ARG A 109 17.57 -9.20 2.30
C ARG A 109 17.60 -9.13 0.77
N LEU A 110 16.48 -8.79 0.13
CA LEU A 110 16.41 -8.52 -1.30
C LEU A 110 16.92 -7.11 -1.66
N GLY A 111 17.32 -6.30 -0.68
CA GLY A 111 17.80 -4.95 -0.89
C GLY A 111 16.71 -3.91 -1.10
N ASN A 112 15.46 -4.24 -0.81
CA ASN A 112 14.37 -3.29 -0.89
C ASN A 112 14.49 -2.21 0.20
N GLU A 113 14.19 -0.98 -0.18
CA GLU A 113 14.00 0.10 0.79
C GLU A 113 12.65 -0.05 1.51
N THR A 114 12.62 0.34 2.78
CA THR A 114 11.36 0.41 3.52
C THR A 114 10.47 1.47 2.87
N PRO A 115 9.18 1.17 2.62
CA PRO A 115 8.21 2.17 2.17
C PRO A 115 8.18 3.39 3.11
N THR A 116 7.86 4.56 2.58
CA THR A 116 7.73 5.79 3.38
C THR A 116 6.71 5.61 4.50
N ILE A 117 5.64 4.86 4.21
CA ILE A 117 4.61 4.47 5.18
C ILE A 117 4.26 3.01 4.94
N MET A 118 4.28 2.23 6.02
CA MET A 118 3.75 0.88 6.07
C MET A 118 2.51 0.88 6.97
N ALA A 119 1.33 1.00 6.35
CA ALA A 119 0.06 1.01 7.07
C ALA A 119 -0.31 -0.41 7.52
N ARG A 120 -1.04 -0.51 8.63
CA ARG A 120 -1.63 -1.76 9.11
C ARG A 120 -3.14 -1.63 9.17
N ALA A 121 -3.85 -2.65 8.69
CA ALA A 121 -5.32 -2.63 8.70
C ALA A 121 -5.85 -2.48 10.13
N THR A 122 -5.27 -3.21 11.09
CA THR A 122 -5.67 -3.14 12.51
C THR A 122 -5.50 -1.76 13.13
N HIS A 123 -4.55 -0.97 12.66
CA HIS A 123 -4.30 0.40 13.16
C HIS A 123 -5.18 1.46 12.49
N CYS A 124 -5.95 1.09 11.47
CA CYS A 124 -6.79 2.02 10.69
C CYS A 124 -8.29 1.73 10.84
N ILE A 125 -8.70 0.86 11.76
CA ILE A 125 -10.10 0.41 11.89
C ILE A 125 -11.05 1.58 12.12
N ASP A 126 -10.71 2.50 13.03
CA ASP A 126 -11.57 3.65 13.33
C ASP A 126 -11.72 4.59 12.13
N ASP A 127 -10.63 4.82 11.39
CA ASP A 127 -10.65 5.61 10.15
C ASP A 127 -11.49 4.93 9.05
N ILE A 128 -11.40 3.61 8.96
CA ILE A 128 -12.20 2.80 8.03
C ILE A 128 -13.69 2.91 8.37
N ILE A 129 -14.05 2.73 9.64
CA ILE A 129 -15.44 2.86 10.12
C ILE A 129 -15.97 4.26 9.81
N ALA A 130 -15.20 5.30 10.15
CA ALA A 130 -15.61 6.69 9.91
C ALA A 130 -15.79 6.98 8.41
N PHE A 131 -14.96 6.38 7.55
CA PHE A 131 -15.10 6.53 6.12
C PHE A 131 -16.34 5.80 5.56
N VAL A 132 -16.57 4.57 6.00
CA VAL A 132 -17.77 3.80 5.63
C VAL A 132 -19.04 4.56 6.05
N GLN A 133 -19.07 5.10 7.26
CA GLN A 133 -20.21 5.88 7.73
C GLN A 133 -20.48 7.10 6.83
N LYS A 134 -19.43 7.82 6.41
CA LYS A 134 -19.60 8.94 5.47
C LYS A 134 -20.19 8.52 4.12
N LEU A 135 -19.83 7.35 3.63
CA LEU A 135 -20.40 6.80 2.39
C LEU A 135 -21.89 6.51 2.57
N ILE A 136 -22.27 5.86 3.67
CA ILE A 136 -23.67 5.58 4.02
C ILE A 136 -24.47 6.89 4.14
N ASP A 137 -23.95 7.86 4.87
CA ASP A 137 -24.59 9.17 5.07
C ASP A 137 -24.74 9.97 3.76
N SER A 138 -23.87 9.72 2.77
CA SER A 138 -23.97 10.33 1.44
C SER A 138 -24.96 9.63 0.50
N GLY A 139 -25.68 8.61 0.97
CA GLY A 139 -26.67 7.87 0.21
C GLY A 139 -26.07 6.85 -0.77
N VAL A 140 -24.84 6.46 -0.59
CA VAL A 140 -24.25 5.34 -1.35
C VAL A 140 -24.90 4.04 -0.88
N GLU A 141 -25.50 3.29 -1.81
CA GLU A 141 -26.13 2.00 -1.51
C GLU A 141 -25.09 1.04 -0.94
N GLU A 142 -25.51 0.23 0.04
CA GLU A 142 -24.66 -0.70 0.80
C GLU A 142 -23.86 -1.64 -0.13
N GLN A 143 -24.47 -2.05 -1.26
CA GLN A 143 -23.84 -2.89 -2.28
C GLN A 143 -22.69 -2.18 -3.01
N ASN A 144 -22.75 -0.85 -3.15
CA ASN A 144 -21.71 -0.04 -3.76
C ASN A 144 -20.62 0.36 -2.76
N VAL A 145 -20.89 0.29 -1.45
CA VAL A 145 -19.92 0.58 -0.39
C VAL A 145 -18.74 -0.41 -0.45
N ALA A 146 -19.01 -1.69 -0.74
CA ALA A 146 -17.96 -2.68 -0.87
C ALA A 146 -17.00 -2.38 -2.04
N ASP A 147 -17.53 -2.00 -3.21
CA ASP A 147 -16.73 -1.65 -4.38
C ASP A 147 -15.97 -0.34 -4.18
N ILE A 148 -16.59 0.65 -3.55
CA ILE A 148 -15.95 1.91 -3.17
C ILE A 148 -14.92 1.65 -2.05
N TYR A 149 -15.20 0.76 -1.11
CA TYR A 149 -14.28 0.36 -0.06
C TYR A 149 -12.98 -0.21 -0.63
N TRP A 150 -13.05 -1.17 -1.57
CA TRP A 150 -11.87 -1.72 -2.22
C TRP A 150 -11.09 -0.68 -3.02
N ASN A 151 -11.75 0.28 -3.64
CA ASN A 151 -11.12 1.31 -4.45
C ASN A 151 -10.58 2.50 -3.63
N ASN A 152 -11.19 2.79 -2.47
CA ASN A 152 -10.88 3.99 -1.66
C ASN A 152 -10.35 3.67 -0.25
N ALA A 153 -10.59 2.50 0.34
CA ALA A 153 -9.99 2.12 1.62
C ALA A 153 -8.47 2.15 1.54
N LEU A 154 -7.93 1.81 0.38
CA LEU A 154 -6.52 1.96 0.05
C LEU A 154 -6.09 3.44 0.09
N GLY A 155 -6.94 4.36 -0.36
CA GLY A 155 -6.72 5.81 -0.27
C GLY A 155 -6.85 6.33 1.16
N VAL A 156 -7.78 5.79 1.95
CA VAL A 156 -7.97 6.15 3.37
C VAL A 156 -6.79 5.68 4.21
N MET A 157 -6.32 4.45 4.05
CA MET A 157 -5.12 3.96 4.74
C MET A 157 -3.90 4.82 4.42
N ALA A 158 -3.75 5.25 3.16
CA ALA A 158 -2.68 6.14 2.76
C ALA A 158 -2.81 7.55 3.38
N ASN A 159 -4.02 8.05 3.57
CA ASN A 159 -4.30 9.36 4.18
C ASN A 159 -4.18 9.32 5.71
N ALA A 160 -4.73 8.29 6.37
CA ALA A 160 -4.65 8.10 7.82
C ALA A 160 -3.19 7.99 8.27
N ALA A 161 -2.38 7.18 7.58
CA ALA A 161 -0.95 7.08 7.83
C ALA A 161 -0.20 8.41 7.58
N GLY A 162 -0.78 9.34 6.81
CA GLY A 162 -0.23 10.68 6.56
C GLY A 162 -0.56 11.70 7.65
N ASN A 163 -1.64 11.51 8.39
CA ASN A 163 -2.11 12.45 9.41
C ASN A 163 -1.53 12.18 10.82
N ASN A 164 -1.03 10.97 11.07
CA ASN A 164 -0.42 10.60 12.37
C ASN A 164 1.03 11.09 12.54
N GLN A 165 1.51 11.98 11.67
CA GLN A 165 2.84 12.62 11.76
C GLN A 165 2.74 14.14 12.00
N LYS A 166 1.76 14.58 12.82
CA LYS A 166 1.74 15.94 13.36
C LYS A 166 2.00 15.94 14.85
#